data_52a365cc84c45d20ebb28bf0f7146b86
#
_entry.id   52a365cc84c45d20ebb28bf0f7146b86
#
_cell.length_a   1.000
_cell.length_b   1.000
_cell.length_c   1.000
_cell.angle_alpha   90.00
_cell.angle_beta   90.00
_cell.angle_gamma   90.00
#
_symmetry.space_group_name_H-M   'P 1'
#
loop_
_entity.id
_entity.type
_entity.pdbx_description
1 polymer ?
#
loop_
_entity_poly.entity_id
_entity_poly.type
_entity_poly.pdbx_seq_one_letter_code
_entity_poly.pdbx_strand_id
1 'polypeptide(L)'
;DLAGRCRRFADRGKPFGLPGRSNVRAGLNLNGSDLAAAVGRVQLQKLDKIIAGRRHVAVRIAAGLADCDGLSLGLEAAGAESVYWFLRIAVTAEVFKKDKAALAAAVAAEGIPVNPSYRHLPAEAEWFRERNVFPPSDYPWGLQDYKGDRDAQFTCPNAVESVESHFILSIHENWGDADTDDAIAALRKVADAYRA
;
A
#
# COMPACT_ATOMS: atom_id res chain seq x y z
N ASP A 1 21.99 -25.81 -0.26
CA ASP A 1 20.88 -25.47 0.63
C ASP A 1 20.67 -23.98 0.73
N LEU A 2 19.52 -23.48 0.21
CA LEU A 2 19.17 -22.05 0.15
C LEU A 2 18.96 -21.48 1.57
N ALA A 3 18.26 -22.20 2.44
CA ALA A 3 17.97 -21.74 3.80
C ALA A 3 19.27 -21.47 4.60
N GLY A 4 20.25 -22.34 4.48
CA GLY A 4 21.56 -22.14 5.10
C GLY A 4 22.33 -20.95 4.53
N ARG A 5 22.19 -20.68 3.23
CA ARG A 5 22.77 -19.46 2.59
C ARG A 5 22.10 -18.19 3.11
N CYS A 6 20.79 -18.15 3.16
CA CYS A 6 20.02 -17.03 3.70
C CYS A 6 20.37 -16.76 5.18
N ARG A 7 20.41 -17.80 6.00
CA ARG A 7 20.78 -17.69 7.42
C ARG A 7 22.18 -17.09 7.62
N ARG A 8 23.16 -17.56 6.84
CA ARG A 8 24.53 -17.01 6.90
C ARG A 8 24.57 -15.54 6.48
N PHE A 9 23.89 -15.19 5.39
CA PHE A 9 23.83 -13.80 4.93
C PHE A 9 23.16 -12.87 5.95
N ALA A 10 22.05 -13.32 6.57
CA ALA A 10 21.29 -12.54 7.53
C ALA A 10 21.98 -12.37 8.90
N ASP A 11 22.96 -13.22 9.25
CA ASP A 11 23.70 -13.11 10.52
C ASP A 11 25.21 -13.01 10.27
N ARG A 12 25.62 -11.94 9.62
CA ARG A 12 27.02 -11.51 9.49
C ARG A 12 27.95 -12.54 8.84
N GLY A 13 27.41 -13.52 8.12
CA GLY A 13 28.21 -14.57 7.49
C GLY A 13 28.70 -15.67 8.44
N LYS A 14 28.09 -15.84 9.60
CA LYS A 14 28.44 -16.90 10.56
C LYS A 14 28.40 -18.29 9.93
N PRO A 15 29.26 -19.23 10.33
CA PRO A 15 29.41 -20.54 9.68
C PRO A 15 28.15 -21.42 9.74
N PHE A 16 27.41 -21.45 10.84
CA PHE A 16 26.23 -22.29 11.03
C PHE A 16 26.41 -23.72 10.49
N GLY A 17 27.37 -24.44 11.06
CA GLY A 17 27.68 -25.83 10.69
C GLY A 17 28.68 -26.02 9.54
N LEU A 18 29.17 -24.95 8.91
CA LEU A 18 30.32 -25.03 8.02
C LEU A 18 31.62 -24.95 8.81
N PRO A 19 32.71 -25.56 8.31
CA PRO A 19 34.06 -25.39 8.90
C PRO A 19 34.48 -23.93 8.88
N GLY A 20 35.08 -23.44 9.98
CA GLY A 20 35.61 -22.09 10.07
C GLY A 20 35.55 -21.52 11.48
N ARG A 21 36.54 -20.68 11.85
CA ARG A 21 36.64 -20.03 13.15
C ARG A 21 36.06 -18.61 13.19
N SER A 22 35.69 -18.09 12.04
CA SER A 22 35.12 -16.74 11.92
C SER A 22 33.97 -16.74 10.87
N ASN A 23 33.52 -15.56 10.50
CA ASN A 23 32.51 -15.42 9.46
C ASN A 23 33.06 -15.95 8.12
N VAL A 24 32.32 -16.86 7.50
CA VAL A 24 32.75 -17.54 6.25
C VAL A 24 32.30 -16.78 5.00
N ARG A 25 31.49 -15.73 5.16
CA ARG A 25 31.01 -14.84 4.08
C ARG A 25 30.82 -13.43 4.62
N ALA A 26 30.83 -12.45 3.72
CA ALA A 26 30.24 -11.16 4.01
C ALA A 26 28.71 -11.31 4.14
N GLY A 27 28.11 -10.61 5.08
CA GLY A 27 26.68 -10.67 5.33
C GLY A 27 26.21 -9.50 6.20
N LEU A 28 24.91 -9.26 6.20
CA LEU A 28 24.28 -8.21 6.99
C LEU A 28 23.96 -8.70 8.41
N ASN A 29 23.68 -7.79 9.30
CA ASN A 29 23.09 -8.10 10.61
C ASN A 29 21.59 -7.80 10.55
N LEU A 30 20.80 -8.82 10.20
CA LEU A 30 19.34 -8.76 10.10
C LEU A 30 18.66 -9.49 11.28
N ASN A 31 19.39 -9.67 12.38
CA ASN A 31 18.80 -10.26 13.59
C ASN A 31 17.78 -9.32 14.20
N GLY A 32 16.59 -9.84 14.51
CA GLY A 32 15.59 -9.12 15.29
C GLY A 32 16.11 -8.80 16.69
N SER A 33 15.72 -7.67 17.26
CA SER A 33 16.00 -7.36 18.66
C SER A 33 14.91 -7.91 19.58
N ASP A 34 15.27 -8.26 20.81
CA ASP A 34 14.32 -8.70 21.83
C ASP A 34 13.27 -7.64 22.14
N LEU A 35 13.64 -6.36 22.08
CA LEU A 35 12.74 -5.23 22.25
C LEU A 35 11.67 -5.20 21.14
N ALA A 36 12.10 -5.31 19.86
CA ALA A 36 11.17 -5.36 18.74
C ALA A 36 10.25 -6.59 18.81
N ALA A 37 10.80 -7.75 19.20
CA ALA A 37 10.04 -8.97 19.40
C ALA A 37 9.02 -8.84 20.54
N ALA A 38 9.36 -8.21 21.64
CA ALA A 38 8.45 -7.96 22.77
C ALA A 38 7.27 -7.07 22.34
N VAL A 39 7.54 -5.97 21.64
CA VAL A 39 6.50 -5.10 21.08
C VAL A 39 5.64 -5.87 20.07
N GLY A 40 6.27 -6.60 19.15
CA GLY A 40 5.58 -7.39 18.12
C GLY A 40 4.61 -8.43 18.72
N ARG A 41 5.01 -9.13 19.80
CA ARG A 41 4.14 -10.07 20.49
C ARG A 41 2.87 -9.42 21.03
N VAL A 42 3.00 -8.24 21.64
CA VAL A 42 1.84 -7.50 22.18
C VAL A 42 0.95 -6.99 21.06
N GLN A 43 1.54 -6.48 19.96
CA GLN A 43 0.77 -6.00 18.80
C GLN A 43 0.03 -7.15 18.09
N LEU A 44 0.66 -8.32 17.98
CA LEU A 44 0.02 -9.50 17.41
C LEU A 44 -1.24 -9.94 18.16
N GLN A 45 -1.25 -9.81 19.50
CA GLN A 45 -2.44 -10.09 20.32
C GLN A 45 -3.61 -9.12 20.06
N LYS A 46 -3.34 -7.95 19.49
CA LYS A 46 -4.36 -6.94 19.18
C LYS A 46 -4.85 -7.02 17.72
N LEU A 47 -4.18 -7.81 16.87
CA LEU A 47 -4.35 -7.79 15.42
C LEU A 47 -5.80 -8.03 15.01
N ASP A 48 -6.45 -9.03 15.56
CA ASP A 48 -7.84 -9.38 15.21
C ASP A 48 -8.80 -8.22 15.52
N LYS A 49 -8.62 -7.55 16.66
CA LYS A 49 -9.40 -6.37 17.04
C LYS A 49 -9.16 -5.21 16.07
N ILE A 50 -7.91 -4.97 15.69
CA ILE A 50 -7.54 -3.93 14.73
C ILE A 50 -8.19 -4.19 13.36
N ILE A 51 -8.10 -5.42 12.87
CA ILE A 51 -8.71 -5.82 11.60
C ILE A 51 -10.22 -5.67 11.65
N ALA A 52 -10.86 -6.14 12.72
CA ALA A 52 -12.32 -6.04 12.90
C ALA A 52 -12.78 -4.57 12.88
N GLY A 53 -12.09 -3.68 13.61
CA GLY A 53 -12.39 -2.24 13.62
C GLY A 53 -12.27 -1.60 12.23
N ARG A 54 -11.19 -1.88 11.50
CA ARG A 54 -11.00 -1.36 10.13
C ARG A 54 -12.05 -1.88 9.15
N ARG A 55 -12.43 -3.16 9.25
CA ARG A 55 -13.49 -3.75 8.44
C ARG A 55 -14.85 -3.14 8.76
N HIS A 56 -15.14 -2.88 10.03
CA HIS A 56 -16.38 -2.19 10.44
C HIS A 56 -16.49 -0.82 9.77
N VAL A 57 -15.46 0.00 9.85
CA VAL A 57 -15.42 1.32 9.18
C VAL A 57 -15.62 1.17 7.66
N ALA A 58 -14.91 0.24 7.02
CA ALA A 58 -14.98 0.03 5.58
C ALA A 58 -16.38 -0.36 5.13
N VAL A 59 -17.04 -1.30 5.82
CA VAL A 59 -18.41 -1.75 5.52
C VAL A 59 -19.41 -0.60 5.67
N ARG A 60 -19.27 0.23 6.72
CA ARG A 60 -20.16 1.39 6.90
C ARG A 60 -19.97 2.44 5.82
N ILE A 61 -18.73 2.76 5.44
CA ILE A 61 -18.46 3.70 4.35
C ILE A 61 -18.99 3.16 3.03
N ALA A 62 -18.78 1.87 2.73
CA ALA A 62 -19.33 1.25 1.53
C ALA A 62 -20.88 1.36 1.49
N ALA A 63 -21.54 1.07 2.60
CA ALA A 63 -22.99 1.21 2.72
C ALA A 63 -23.46 2.67 2.59
N GLY A 64 -22.73 3.61 3.21
CA GLY A 64 -23.02 5.05 3.16
C GLY A 64 -22.80 5.67 1.77
N LEU A 65 -22.05 5.02 0.89
CA LEU A 65 -21.83 5.45 -0.49
C LEU A 65 -22.60 4.62 -1.53
N ALA A 66 -23.39 3.63 -1.13
CA ALA A 66 -24.04 2.71 -2.05
C ALA A 66 -24.97 3.38 -3.07
N ASP A 67 -25.60 4.48 -2.68
CA ASP A 67 -26.49 5.31 -3.51
C ASP A 67 -25.86 6.66 -3.87
N CYS A 68 -24.55 6.84 -3.62
CA CYS A 68 -23.82 8.05 -3.94
C CYS A 68 -23.28 7.96 -5.36
N ASP A 69 -23.93 8.65 -6.29
CA ASP A 69 -23.51 8.66 -7.68
C ASP A 69 -22.11 9.27 -7.83
N GLY A 70 -21.23 8.56 -8.53
CA GLY A 70 -19.88 8.99 -8.86
C GLY A 70 -18.80 8.71 -7.78
N LEU A 71 -19.16 8.37 -6.53
CA LEU A 71 -18.23 7.92 -5.52
C LEU A 71 -18.58 6.51 -5.05
N SER A 72 -17.56 5.65 -4.94
CA SER A 72 -17.72 4.30 -4.41
C SER A 72 -16.47 3.80 -3.72
N LEU A 73 -16.60 2.77 -2.90
CA LEU A 73 -15.42 2.05 -2.41
C LEU A 73 -14.83 1.22 -3.56
N GLY A 74 -13.50 1.24 -3.71
CA GLY A 74 -12.81 0.46 -4.72
C GLY A 74 -13.11 -1.03 -4.64
N LEU A 75 -13.09 -1.70 -5.78
CA LEU A 75 -13.43 -3.12 -5.91
C LEU A 75 -12.48 -4.00 -5.10
N GLU A 76 -13.06 -5.03 -4.50
CA GLU A 76 -12.34 -6.11 -3.86
C GLU A 76 -12.39 -7.37 -4.74
N ALA A 77 -11.30 -8.10 -4.84
CA ALA A 77 -11.27 -9.33 -5.61
C ALA A 77 -12.17 -10.40 -4.96
N ALA A 78 -12.85 -11.19 -5.76
CA ALA A 78 -13.69 -12.26 -5.25
C ALA A 78 -12.90 -13.24 -4.36
N GLY A 79 -13.41 -13.50 -3.16
CA GLY A 79 -12.75 -14.36 -2.17
C GLY A 79 -11.60 -13.69 -1.40
N ALA A 80 -11.32 -12.41 -1.63
CA ALA A 80 -10.38 -11.66 -0.84
C ALA A 80 -11.01 -11.20 0.48
N GLU A 81 -10.19 -11.14 1.53
CA GLU A 81 -10.55 -10.56 2.81
C GLU A 81 -9.59 -9.42 3.14
N SER A 82 -9.96 -8.20 2.78
CA SER A 82 -9.11 -7.02 3.02
C SER A 82 -8.96 -6.72 4.50
N VAL A 83 -7.80 -6.19 4.87
CA VAL A 83 -7.51 -5.65 6.21
C VAL A 83 -7.56 -4.12 6.24
N TYR A 84 -7.77 -3.49 5.09
CA TYR A 84 -7.96 -2.04 4.92
C TYR A 84 -6.92 -1.17 5.65
N TRP A 85 -5.69 -1.17 5.17
CA TRP A 85 -4.72 -0.18 5.64
C TRP A 85 -5.22 1.26 5.40
N PHE A 86 -5.86 1.48 4.27
CA PHE A 86 -6.63 2.66 3.88
C PHE A 86 -7.79 2.22 2.96
N LEU A 87 -8.71 3.11 2.68
CA LEU A 87 -9.74 2.88 1.69
C LEU A 87 -9.39 3.62 0.39
N ARG A 88 -9.72 3.00 -0.74
CA ARG A 88 -9.63 3.62 -2.05
C ARG A 88 -11.02 4.06 -2.47
N ILE A 89 -11.23 5.36 -2.55
CA ILE A 89 -12.48 5.94 -3.01
C ILE A 89 -12.37 6.16 -4.51
N ALA A 90 -13.14 5.39 -5.26
CA ALA A 90 -13.26 5.51 -6.70
C ALA A 90 -14.08 6.75 -7.08
N VAL A 91 -13.60 7.45 -8.11
CA VAL A 91 -14.26 8.65 -8.66
C VAL A 91 -14.61 8.39 -10.12
N THR A 92 -15.90 8.47 -10.45
CA THR A 92 -16.39 8.43 -11.82
C THR A 92 -16.33 9.86 -12.38
N ALA A 93 -15.30 10.16 -13.16
CA ALA A 93 -14.97 11.52 -13.57
C ALA A 93 -16.11 12.26 -14.30
N GLU A 94 -16.91 11.52 -15.06
CA GLU A 94 -18.02 12.05 -15.86
C GLU A 94 -19.17 12.62 -15.03
N VAL A 95 -19.25 12.21 -13.76
CA VAL A 95 -20.30 12.65 -12.82
C VAL A 95 -20.00 14.03 -12.24
N PHE A 96 -18.73 14.46 -12.28
CA PHE A 96 -18.29 15.65 -11.57
C PHE A 96 -17.75 16.76 -12.48
N LYS A 97 -18.00 18.01 -12.11
CA LYS A 97 -17.43 19.23 -12.77
C LYS A 97 -15.93 19.40 -12.52
N LYS A 98 -15.38 18.65 -11.58
CA LYS A 98 -13.99 18.78 -11.11
C LYS A 98 -13.30 17.42 -11.11
N ASP A 99 -12.01 17.46 -11.21
CA ASP A 99 -11.16 16.27 -11.14
C ASP A 99 -11.07 15.68 -9.73
N LYS A 100 -10.53 14.49 -9.65
CA LYS A 100 -10.28 13.74 -8.41
C LYS A 100 -9.51 14.55 -7.36
N ALA A 101 -8.52 15.34 -7.79
CA ALA A 101 -7.68 16.10 -6.87
C ALA A 101 -8.47 17.22 -6.18
N ALA A 102 -9.35 17.90 -6.94
CA ALA A 102 -10.23 18.92 -6.40
C ALA A 102 -11.28 18.33 -5.45
N LEU A 103 -11.86 17.16 -5.77
CA LEU A 103 -12.77 16.47 -4.86
C LEU A 103 -12.06 16.06 -3.56
N ALA A 104 -10.87 15.46 -3.66
CA ALA A 104 -10.09 15.08 -2.48
C ALA A 104 -9.72 16.31 -1.63
N ALA A 105 -9.34 17.44 -2.25
CA ALA A 105 -9.06 18.67 -1.52
C ALA A 105 -10.31 19.22 -0.81
N ALA A 106 -11.48 19.13 -1.41
CA ALA A 106 -12.74 19.53 -0.79
C ALA A 106 -13.10 18.63 0.41
N VAL A 107 -12.92 17.31 0.29
CA VAL A 107 -13.11 16.37 1.42
C VAL A 107 -12.10 16.65 2.53
N ALA A 108 -10.83 16.97 2.21
CA ALA A 108 -9.84 17.36 3.18
C ALA A 108 -10.23 18.65 3.93
N ALA A 109 -10.85 19.62 3.25
CA ALA A 109 -11.34 20.85 3.84
C ALA A 109 -12.49 20.63 4.85
N GLU A 110 -13.23 19.53 4.74
CA GLU A 110 -14.22 19.09 5.74
C GLU A 110 -13.55 18.42 6.97
N GLY A 111 -12.21 18.34 7.03
CA GLY A 111 -11.47 17.75 8.13
C GLY A 111 -11.20 16.24 8.01
N ILE A 112 -11.55 15.62 6.88
CA ILE A 112 -11.37 14.18 6.66
C ILE A 112 -9.96 13.89 6.10
N PRO A 113 -9.22 12.90 6.66
CA PRO A 113 -7.85 12.62 6.27
C PRO A 113 -7.79 11.86 4.92
N VAL A 114 -7.62 12.59 3.84
CA VAL A 114 -7.50 12.04 2.48
C VAL A 114 -6.15 12.35 1.83
N ASN A 115 -5.72 11.48 0.94
CA ASN A 115 -4.55 11.67 0.08
C ASN A 115 -4.98 11.57 -1.39
N PRO A 116 -4.91 12.67 -2.16
CA PRO A 116 -5.36 12.68 -3.56
C PRO A 116 -4.43 11.93 -4.51
N SER A 117 -3.18 11.67 -4.11
CA SER A 117 -2.13 11.22 -5.04
C SER A 117 -1.23 10.16 -4.42
N TYR A 118 -1.80 8.98 -4.13
CA TYR A 118 -0.99 7.83 -3.71
C TYR A 118 -0.46 7.09 -4.96
N ARG A 119 0.62 7.64 -5.56
CA ARG A 119 1.19 7.13 -6.79
C ARG A 119 2.51 6.41 -6.52
N HIS A 120 2.47 5.09 -6.41
CA HIS A 120 3.63 4.22 -6.28
C HIS A 120 3.59 3.11 -7.34
N LEU A 121 3.96 3.48 -8.56
CA LEU A 121 4.03 2.54 -9.69
C LEU A 121 5.50 2.15 -9.91
N PRO A 122 5.90 0.89 -9.62
CA PRO A 122 7.29 0.46 -9.79
C PRO A 122 7.85 0.69 -11.20
N ALA A 123 7.00 0.54 -12.23
CA ALA A 123 7.38 0.79 -13.62
C ALA A 123 7.78 2.26 -13.89
N GLU A 124 7.32 3.21 -13.09
CA GLU A 124 7.65 4.63 -13.18
C GLU A 124 8.80 5.05 -12.27
N ALA A 125 9.19 4.19 -11.32
CA ALA A 125 10.26 4.48 -10.39
C ALA A 125 11.60 4.65 -11.14
N GLU A 126 12.35 5.69 -10.79
CA GLU A 126 13.64 6.01 -11.41
C GLU A 126 14.60 4.82 -11.39
N TRP A 127 14.74 4.18 -10.22
CA TRP A 127 15.60 3.01 -10.07
C TRP A 127 15.24 1.85 -11.02
N PHE A 128 13.95 1.68 -11.34
CA PHE A 128 13.49 0.65 -12.26
C PHE A 128 13.71 1.06 -13.72
N ARG A 129 13.36 2.29 -14.06
CA ARG A 129 13.53 2.85 -15.42
C ARG A 129 15.00 2.91 -15.82
N GLU A 130 15.86 3.30 -14.89
CA GLU A 130 17.30 3.42 -15.10
C GLU A 130 18.07 2.12 -14.83
N ARG A 131 17.37 1.03 -14.45
CA ARG A 131 18.01 -0.25 -14.09
C ARG A 131 19.02 -0.11 -12.95
N ASN A 132 18.80 0.78 -12.02
CA ASN A 132 19.74 1.20 -10.98
C ASN A 132 19.31 0.77 -9.57
N VAL A 133 19.15 -0.56 -9.35
CA VAL A 133 18.75 -1.11 -8.03
C VAL A 133 19.91 -1.07 -7.04
N PHE A 134 21.13 -1.37 -7.50
CA PHE A 134 22.33 -1.42 -6.67
C PHE A 134 23.50 -0.66 -7.34
N PRO A 135 23.52 0.68 -7.26
CA PRO A 135 24.57 1.48 -7.90
C PRO A 135 25.99 1.07 -7.49
N PRO A 136 26.98 1.08 -8.40
CA PRO A 136 26.87 1.43 -9.83
C PRO A 136 26.50 0.24 -10.74
N SER A 137 25.93 -0.82 -10.19
CA SER A 137 25.60 -2.07 -10.91
C SER A 137 24.20 -1.98 -11.51
N ASP A 138 24.05 -2.51 -12.73
CA ASP A 138 22.77 -2.73 -13.41
C ASP A 138 22.11 -4.07 -13.03
N TYR A 139 22.52 -4.67 -11.92
CA TYR A 139 21.91 -5.89 -11.40
C TYR A 139 20.40 -5.69 -11.14
N PRO A 140 19.52 -6.66 -11.49
CA PRO A 140 19.82 -7.98 -12.10
C PRO A 140 19.90 -7.99 -13.64
N TRP A 141 19.58 -6.89 -14.32
CA TRP A 141 19.47 -6.84 -15.79
C TRP A 141 20.80 -7.08 -16.50
N GLY A 142 21.92 -6.64 -15.93
CA GLY A 142 23.28 -6.84 -16.45
C GLY A 142 23.83 -8.25 -16.28
N LEU A 143 23.14 -9.16 -15.59
CA LEU A 143 23.59 -10.55 -15.45
C LEU A 143 23.63 -11.25 -16.80
N GLN A 144 24.69 -12.06 -17.03
CA GLN A 144 24.82 -12.90 -18.22
C GLN A 144 23.64 -13.87 -18.35
N ASP A 145 23.11 -14.36 -17.23
CA ASP A 145 21.99 -15.32 -17.17
C ASP A 145 20.61 -14.66 -17.14
N TYR A 146 20.52 -13.33 -17.26
CA TYR A 146 19.22 -12.66 -17.31
C TYR A 146 18.47 -13.08 -18.59
N LYS A 147 17.26 -13.63 -18.43
CA LYS A 147 16.46 -14.19 -19.54
C LYS A 147 15.38 -13.23 -20.07
N GLY A 148 15.18 -12.10 -19.38
CA GLY A 148 14.22 -11.09 -19.83
C GLY A 148 14.81 -10.15 -20.88
N ASP A 149 13.95 -9.34 -21.47
CA ASP A 149 14.36 -8.22 -22.30
C ASP A 149 14.91 -7.09 -21.40
N ARG A 150 16.18 -6.71 -21.59
CA ARG A 150 16.85 -5.68 -20.80
C ARG A 150 16.30 -4.29 -21.08
N ASP A 151 15.81 -4.06 -22.29
CA ASP A 151 15.33 -2.77 -22.77
C ASP A 151 13.80 -2.65 -22.69
N ALA A 152 13.13 -3.67 -22.18
CA ALA A 152 11.67 -3.67 -22.06
C ALA A 152 11.15 -2.44 -21.30
N GLN A 153 10.16 -1.79 -21.89
CA GLN A 153 9.42 -0.68 -21.30
C GLN A 153 8.07 -1.17 -20.81
N PHE A 154 7.66 -0.71 -19.63
CA PHE A 154 6.41 -1.12 -19.01
C PHE A 154 5.52 0.10 -18.78
N THR A 155 4.39 0.17 -19.45
CA THR A 155 3.43 1.28 -19.33
C THR A 155 2.36 1.05 -18.25
N CYS A 156 2.05 -0.20 -17.95
CA CYS A 156 1.08 -0.62 -16.93
C CYS A 156 -0.24 0.20 -16.94
N PRO A 157 -0.96 0.31 -18.08
CA PRO A 157 -2.07 1.25 -18.23
C PRO A 157 -3.18 1.04 -17.19
N ASN A 158 -3.55 -0.19 -16.87
CA ASN A 158 -4.56 -0.48 -15.85
C ASN A 158 -4.14 -0.01 -14.45
N ALA A 159 -2.85 -0.07 -14.13
CA ALA A 159 -2.35 0.43 -12.84
C ALA A 159 -2.37 1.96 -12.80
N VAL A 160 -2.03 2.61 -13.93
CA VAL A 160 -2.13 4.07 -14.08
C VAL A 160 -3.58 4.52 -13.92
N GLU A 161 -4.50 3.93 -14.67
CA GLU A 161 -5.95 4.22 -14.60
C GLU A 161 -6.47 4.04 -13.16
N SER A 162 -6.10 2.96 -12.50
CA SER A 162 -6.49 2.71 -11.11
C SER A 162 -5.97 3.79 -10.15
N VAL A 163 -4.76 4.32 -10.35
CA VAL A 163 -4.24 5.41 -9.52
C VAL A 163 -4.93 6.74 -9.86
N GLU A 164 -5.21 7.00 -11.13
CA GLU A 164 -5.84 8.25 -11.57
C GLU A 164 -7.33 8.33 -11.20
N SER A 165 -8.02 7.20 -11.08
CA SER A 165 -9.46 7.16 -10.77
C SER A 165 -9.78 7.08 -9.27
N HIS A 166 -8.80 7.04 -8.37
CA HIS A 166 -9.05 6.90 -6.94
C HIS A 166 -8.28 7.94 -6.12
N PHE A 167 -8.84 8.36 -4.99
CA PHE A 167 -8.09 8.95 -3.88
C PHE A 167 -8.13 8.05 -2.65
N ILE A 168 -7.22 8.29 -1.72
CA ILE A 168 -7.08 7.50 -0.50
C ILE A 168 -7.82 8.20 0.63
N LEU A 169 -8.65 7.45 1.34
CA LEU A 169 -9.19 7.82 2.64
C LEU A 169 -8.42 7.04 3.72
N SER A 170 -7.70 7.76 4.56
CA SER A 170 -7.00 7.16 5.71
C SER A 170 -8.02 6.88 6.81
N ILE A 171 -8.09 5.62 7.25
CA ILE A 171 -8.98 5.18 8.32
C ILE A 171 -8.19 4.66 9.51
N HIS A 172 -8.82 4.64 10.67
CA HIS A 172 -8.25 4.09 11.89
C HIS A 172 -9.23 3.10 12.55
N GLU A 173 -8.70 2.04 13.14
CA GLU A 173 -9.50 1.00 13.82
C GLU A 173 -10.29 1.48 15.05
N ASN A 174 -9.95 2.66 15.55
CA ASN A 174 -10.65 3.30 16.68
C ASN A 174 -11.69 4.33 16.23
N TRP A 175 -11.93 4.51 14.94
CA TRP A 175 -13.06 5.29 14.49
C TRP A 175 -14.36 4.65 14.97
N GLY A 176 -15.14 5.41 15.71
CA GLY A 176 -16.49 5.04 16.10
C GLY A 176 -17.50 5.28 14.98
N ASP A 177 -18.75 5.00 15.28
CA ASP A 177 -19.84 5.24 14.32
C ASP A 177 -19.95 6.72 13.96
N ALA A 178 -19.78 7.63 14.93
CA ALA A 178 -19.83 9.07 14.69
C ALA A 178 -18.71 9.55 13.73
N ASP A 179 -17.45 9.13 13.96
CA ASP A 179 -16.33 9.49 13.06
C ASP A 179 -16.58 8.98 11.64
N THR A 180 -17.16 7.78 11.53
CA THR A 180 -17.46 7.16 10.24
C THR A 180 -18.61 7.89 9.54
N ASP A 181 -19.66 8.29 10.28
CA ASP A 181 -20.80 9.03 9.75
C ASP A 181 -20.38 10.44 9.31
N ASP A 182 -19.48 11.11 10.02
CA ASP A 182 -18.91 12.39 9.61
C ASP A 182 -18.12 12.25 8.30
N ALA A 183 -17.35 11.17 8.14
CA ALA A 183 -16.64 10.91 6.88
C ALA A 183 -17.61 10.64 5.72
N ILE A 184 -18.67 9.88 5.93
CA ILE A 184 -19.73 9.65 4.93
C ILE A 184 -20.41 10.96 4.56
N ALA A 185 -20.79 11.77 5.55
CA ALA A 185 -21.45 13.05 5.34
C ALA A 185 -20.58 14.01 4.52
N ALA A 186 -19.28 14.10 4.83
CA ALA A 186 -18.32 14.92 4.09
C ALA A 186 -18.18 14.46 2.63
N LEU A 187 -18.03 13.14 2.40
CA LEU A 187 -17.93 12.56 1.05
C LEU A 187 -19.19 12.88 0.23
N ARG A 188 -20.38 12.67 0.79
CA ARG A 188 -21.67 12.93 0.12
C ARG A 188 -21.85 14.43 -0.15
N LYS A 189 -21.58 15.30 0.83
CA LYS A 189 -21.65 16.76 0.68
C LYS A 189 -20.79 17.25 -0.48
N VAL A 190 -19.55 16.75 -0.57
CA VAL A 190 -18.63 17.11 -1.67
C VAL A 190 -19.15 16.55 -3.00
N ALA A 191 -19.59 15.30 -3.04
CA ALA A 191 -20.18 14.71 -4.24
C ALA A 191 -21.35 15.55 -4.78
N ASP A 192 -22.28 15.94 -3.91
CA ASP A 192 -23.43 16.75 -4.30
C ASP A 192 -23.05 18.15 -4.78
N ALA A 193 -22.08 18.81 -4.10
CA ALA A 193 -21.63 20.15 -4.45
C ALA A 193 -20.88 20.21 -5.79
N TYR A 194 -20.21 19.13 -6.19
CA TYR A 194 -19.42 19.07 -7.41
C TYR A 194 -20.07 18.28 -8.55
N ARG A 195 -21.28 17.78 -8.37
CA ARG A 195 -22.04 17.08 -9.41
C ARG A 195 -22.20 17.95 -10.66
N ALA A 196 -22.10 17.34 -11.84
CA ALA A 196 -22.20 18.01 -13.15
C ALA A 196 -23.63 18.43 -13.48
#